data_6b4ce008d39d7d3bea99e16feacaca19
#
_entry.id   6b4ce008d39d7d3bea99e16feacaca19
#
_cell.length_a   1.000
_cell.length_b   1.000
_cell.length_c   1.000
_cell.angle_alpha   90.00
_cell.angle_beta   90.00
_cell.angle_gamma   90.00
#
_symmetry.space_group_name_H-M   'P 1'
#
loop_
_entity.id
_entity.type
_entity.pdbx_description
1 polymer ?
#
loop_
_entity_poly.entity_id
_entity_poly.type
_entity_poly.pdbx_seq_one_letter_code
_entity_poly.pdbx_strand_id
1 'polypeptide(L)'
;HLIRLIPRNGMLLANGDDPNLAPLLGVKFCPVRTFGLGEENHWRATNLRLGATASRFATPNHDYHINLVGEFNVRNALAVVACARHCGLTNQQIQSAFDTFKGVKRRMEIRGVESGVVVIDDFGHHPTAIRETVSALRLKYPSARLWAVFEPRTNTTRRRVFQDQLPGAFMGADFVVIAQVDRLAMLPVEQRLNPEKLVADLHAAGKAAAYLPDVEAIIAHLVKNVQGGDVVCIFSNGAFDNIHSRLLARLAGK
;
A
#
# COMPACT_ATOMS: atom_id res chain seq x y z
N HIS A 1 -7.95 3.14 22.74
CA HIS A 1 -9.30 3.71 22.93
C HIS A 1 -10.34 2.93 22.12
N LEU A 2 -10.11 2.67 20.84
CA LEU A 2 -11.02 1.93 19.94
C LEU A 2 -11.47 0.57 20.51
N ILE A 3 -10.55 -0.21 21.08
CA ILE A 3 -10.85 -1.54 21.64
C ILE A 3 -11.95 -1.48 22.72
N ARG A 4 -11.98 -0.41 23.52
CA ARG A 4 -12.98 -0.23 24.57
C ARG A 4 -14.39 0.07 24.06
N LEU A 5 -14.56 0.33 22.76
CA LEU A 5 -15.87 0.56 22.15
C LEU A 5 -16.54 -0.75 21.71
N ILE A 6 -15.83 -1.87 21.78
CA ILE A 6 -16.39 -3.18 21.40
C ILE A 6 -17.37 -3.62 22.51
N PRO A 7 -18.63 -3.93 22.17
CA PRO A 7 -19.60 -4.40 23.16
C PRO A 7 -19.23 -5.80 23.66
N ARG A 8 -19.76 -6.16 24.84
CA ARG A 8 -19.46 -7.48 25.48
C ARG A 8 -19.86 -8.67 24.62
N ASN A 9 -20.90 -8.54 23.81
CA ASN A 9 -21.37 -9.55 22.86
C ASN A 9 -20.70 -9.43 21.48
N GLY A 10 -19.76 -8.51 21.31
CA GLY A 10 -18.95 -8.37 20.09
C GLY A 10 -17.70 -9.23 20.12
N MET A 11 -16.84 -9.06 19.12
CA MET A 11 -15.56 -9.76 19.00
C MET A 11 -14.46 -8.76 18.59
N LEU A 12 -13.31 -8.83 19.25
CA LEU A 12 -12.09 -8.18 18.79
C LEU A 12 -11.37 -9.15 17.83
N LEU A 13 -11.28 -8.78 16.57
CA LEU A 13 -10.43 -9.45 15.59
C LEU A 13 -9.18 -8.61 15.34
N ALA A 14 -8.00 -9.17 15.59
CA ALA A 14 -6.73 -8.45 15.52
C ALA A 14 -5.73 -9.19 14.63
N ASN A 15 -4.86 -8.44 13.93
CA ASN A 15 -3.70 -9.01 13.26
C ASN A 15 -2.71 -9.51 14.32
N GLY A 16 -2.58 -10.83 14.47
CA GLY A 16 -1.70 -11.43 15.46
C GLY A 16 -0.22 -11.43 15.06
N ASP A 17 0.07 -11.13 13.78
CA ASP A 17 1.45 -10.99 13.29
C ASP A 17 2.03 -9.60 13.60
N ASP A 18 1.21 -8.65 14.09
CA ASP A 18 1.70 -7.31 14.46
C ASP A 18 2.12 -7.28 15.94
N PRO A 19 3.43 -7.17 16.23
CA PRO A 19 3.93 -7.16 17.60
C PRO A 19 3.44 -5.96 18.41
N ASN A 20 3.04 -4.86 17.76
CA ASN A 20 2.51 -3.68 18.45
C ASN A 20 1.10 -3.89 19.00
N LEU A 21 0.34 -4.86 18.45
CA LEU A 21 -0.98 -5.20 18.93
C LEU A 21 -0.96 -6.18 20.11
N ALA A 22 0.04 -7.04 20.20
CA ALA A 22 0.12 -8.08 21.24
C ALA A 22 -0.13 -7.55 22.67
N PRO A 23 0.46 -6.41 23.12
CA PRO A 23 0.19 -5.87 24.46
C PRO A 23 -1.25 -5.40 24.67
N LEU A 24 -1.99 -5.15 23.59
CA LEU A 24 -3.36 -4.64 23.63
C LEU A 24 -4.42 -5.74 23.64
N LEU A 25 -4.05 -7.00 23.40
CA LEU A 25 -4.97 -8.11 23.25
C LEU A 25 -5.42 -8.73 24.59
N GLY A 26 -4.85 -8.32 25.71
CA GLY A 26 -5.17 -8.82 27.05
C GLY A 26 -6.56 -8.40 27.60
N VAL A 27 -7.46 -7.88 26.75
CA VAL A 27 -8.82 -7.50 27.17
C VAL A 27 -9.68 -8.70 27.50
N LYS A 28 -10.53 -8.58 28.54
CA LYS A 28 -11.36 -9.68 29.03
C LYS A 28 -12.87 -9.44 28.92
N PHE A 29 -13.29 -8.32 28.31
CA PHE A 29 -14.71 -7.95 28.24
C PHE A 29 -15.41 -8.45 26.96
N CYS A 30 -14.66 -8.89 25.95
CA CYS A 30 -15.19 -9.53 24.75
C CYS A 30 -14.24 -10.64 24.27
N PRO A 31 -14.71 -11.60 23.46
CA PRO A 31 -13.86 -12.58 22.81
C PRO A 31 -12.79 -11.89 21.94
N VAL A 32 -11.54 -12.36 22.04
CA VAL A 32 -10.42 -11.94 21.20
C VAL A 32 -10.09 -13.07 20.23
N ARG A 33 -9.97 -12.76 18.95
CA ARG A 33 -9.48 -13.66 17.91
C ARG A 33 -8.38 -12.97 17.12
N THR A 34 -7.40 -13.74 16.71
CA THR A 34 -6.31 -13.24 15.88
C THR A 34 -6.37 -13.85 14.48
N PHE A 35 -5.87 -13.07 13.50
CA PHE A 35 -5.67 -13.55 12.14
C PHE A 35 -4.26 -13.20 11.68
N GLY A 36 -3.70 -14.01 10.79
CA GLY A 36 -2.37 -13.78 10.24
C GLY A 36 -1.78 -15.01 9.55
N LEU A 37 -0.50 -14.96 9.29
CA LEU A 37 0.27 -16.06 8.68
C LEU A 37 1.00 -16.90 9.73
N GLY A 38 1.30 -16.32 10.89
CA GLY A 38 1.94 -16.97 12.02
C GLY A 38 1.11 -18.10 12.60
N GLU A 39 1.76 -19.10 13.17
CA GLU A 39 1.15 -20.34 13.68
C GLU A 39 0.19 -20.12 14.86
N GLU A 40 0.43 -19.11 15.65
CA GLU A 40 -0.34 -18.79 16.84
C GLU A 40 -1.68 -18.10 16.55
N ASN A 41 -1.99 -17.84 15.27
CA ASN A 41 -3.24 -17.17 14.92
C ASN A 41 -4.43 -18.13 14.92
N HIS A 42 -5.57 -17.66 15.45
CA HIS A 42 -6.83 -18.40 15.39
C HIS A 42 -7.32 -18.61 13.93
N TRP A 43 -7.13 -17.58 13.11
CA TRP A 43 -7.37 -17.62 11.67
C TRP A 43 -6.04 -17.50 10.96
N ARG A 44 -5.53 -18.60 10.45
CA ARG A 44 -4.26 -18.66 9.77
C ARG A 44 -4.45 -18.89 8.28
N ALA A 45 -3.77 -18.11 7.46
CA ALA A 45 -3.63 -18.42 6.04
C ALA A 45 -2.34 -19.20 5.81
N THR A 46 -2.46 -20.29 5.06
CA THR A 46 -1.35 -21.18 4.65
C THR A 46 -1.36 -21.38 3.14
N ASN A 47 -0.36 -22.07 2.61
CA ASN A 47 -0.26 -22.41 1.18
C ASN A 47 -0.42 -21.19 0.25
N LEU A 48 0.18 -20.07 0.64
CA LEU A 48 0.08 -18.83 -0.12
C LEU A 48 0.68 -19.01 -1.52
N ARG A 49 -0.10 -18.63 -2.53
CA ARG A 49 0.35 -18.51 -3.91
C ARG A 49 0.04 -17.10 -4.40
N LEU A 50 1.07 -16.28 -4.47
CA LEU A 50 0.97 -14.88 -4.88
C LEU A 50 1.30 -14.79 -6.38
N GLY A 51 0.30 -14.54 -7.20
CA GLY A 51 0.46 -14.39 -8.66
C GLY A 51 0.38 -12.93 -9.11
N ALA A 52 0.61 -12.71 -10.39
CA ALA A 52 0.58 -11.37 -11.00
C ALA A 52 -0.83 -10.76 -11.12
N THR A 53 -1.88 -11.58 -11.08
CA THR A 53 -3.28 -11.13 -11.25
C THR A 53 -4.18 -11.49 -10.08
N ALA A 54 -3.82 -12.54 -9.34
CA ALA A 54 -4.63 -13.07 -8.25
C ALA A 54 -3.73 -13.71 -7.19
N SER A 55 -4.26 -13.85 -5.99
CA SER A 55 -3.62 -14.57 -4.89
C SER A 55 -4.50 -15.69 -4.40
N ARG A 56 -3.90 -16.77 -3.89
CA ARG A 56 -4.60 -17.91 -3.30
C ARG A 56 -4.02 -18.21 -1.93
N PHE A 57 -4.85 -18.67 -1.03
CA PHE A 57 -4.45 -19.10 0.31
C PHE A 57 -5.40 -20.16 0.84
N ALA A 58 -4.91 -21.02 1.70
CA ALA A 58 -5.70 -22.03 2.39
C ALA A 58 -6.00 -21.58 3.82
N THR A 59 -7.17 -21.97 4.31
CA THR A 59 -7.53 -22.05 5.72
C THR A 59 -7.80 -23.51 6.08
N PRO A 60 -7.91 -23.92 7.35
CA PRO A 60 -8.16 -25.33 7.69
C PRO A 60 -9.37 -25.96 7.02
N ASN A 61 -10.37 -25.15 6.63
CA ASN A 61 -11.64 -25.65 6.13
C ASN A 61 -11.96 -25.26 4.68
N HIS A 62 -11.12 -24.47 4.02
CA HIS A 62 -11.38 -24.02 2.65
C HIS A 62 -10.18 -23.32 2.03
N ASP A 63 -10.03 -23.48 0.71
CA ASP A 63 -9.08 -22.76 -0.11
C ASP A 63 -9.77 -21.58 -0.77
N TYR A 64 -9.21 -20.39 -0.58
CA TYR A 64 -9.73 -19.14 -1.15
C TYR A 64 -8.84 -18.62 -2.26
N HIS A 65 -9.46 -17.93 -3.23
CA HIS A 65 -8.75 -17.10 -4.15
C HIS A 65 -9.35 -15.68 -4.19
N ILE A 66 -8.50 -14.70 -4.45
CA ILE A 66 -8.86 -13.30 -4.57
C ILE A 66 -8.23 -12.71 -5.83
N ASN A 67 -8.97 -11.87 -6.55
CA ASN A 67 -8.48 -11.17 -7.74
C ASN A 67 -7.63 -9.95 -7.38
N LEU A 68 -6.82 -10.07 -6.33
CA LEU A 68 -5.93 -9.05 -5.80
C LEU A 68 -4.52 -9.62 -5.64
N VAL A 69 -3.51 -8.77 -5.84
CA VAL A 69 -2.10 -9.12 -5.78
C VAL A 69 -1.50 -8.67 -4.44
N GLY A 70 -0.57 -9.47 -3.92
CA GLY A 70 0.22 -9.12 -2.74
C GLY A 70 -0.27 -9.75 -1.44
N GLU A 71 0.69 -10.03 -0.58
CA GLU A 71 0.46 -10.71 0.70
C GLU A 71 -0.46 -9.93 1.64
N PHE A 72 -0.35 -8.60 1.64
CA PHE A 72 -1.23 -7.76 2.45
C PHE A 72 -2.71 -7.92 2.08
N ASN A 73 -3.03 -8.16 0.80
CA ASN A 73 -4.39 -8.45 0.37
C ASN A 73 -4.87 -9.83 0.82
N VAL A 74 -3.98 -10.81 0.94
CA VAL A 74 -4.30 -12.10 1.58
C VAL A 74 -4.65 -11.89 3.06
N ARG A 75 -3.86 -11.10 3.80
CA ARG A 75 -4.19 -10.76 5.20
C ARG A 75 -5.52 -10.03 5.33
N ASN A 76 -5.80 -9.08 4.44
CA ASN A 76 -7.10 -8.38 4.40
C ASN A 76 -8.25 -9.36 4.12
N ALA A 77 -8.10 -10.25 3.14
CA ALA A 77 -9.10 -11.26 2.82
C ALA A 77 -9.31 -12.23 3.98
N LEU A 78 -8.26 -12.66 4.66
CA LEU A 78 -8.35 -13.52 5.84
C LEU A 78 -9.14 -12.85 6.98
N ALA A 79 -8.93 -11.54 7.21
CA ALA A 79 -9.74 -10.78 8.16
C ALA A 79 -11.22 -10.76 7.75
N VAL A 80 -11.51 -10.59 6.45
CA VAL A 80 -12.88 -10.66 5.91
C VAL A 80 -13.47 -12.06 6.13
N VAL A 81 -12.72 -13.13 5.84
CA VAL A 81 -13.15 -14.51 6.10
C VAL A 81 -13.52 -14.70 7.57
N ALA A 82 -12.64 -14.26 8.49
CA ALA A 82 -12.88 -14.39 9.93
C ALA A 82 -14.16 -13.66 10.38
N CYS A 83 -14.36 -12.42 9.93
CA CYS A 83 -15.56 -11.64 10.23
C CYS A 83 -16.82 -12.28 9.61
N ALA A 84 -16.77 -12.65 8.34
CA ALA A 84 -17.91 -13.21 7.61
C ALA A 84 -18.34 -14.57 8.21
N ARG A 85 -17.38 -15.42 8.58
CA ARG A 85 -17.65 -16.68 9.28
C ARG A 85 -18.27 -16.44 10.67
N HIS A 86 -17.81 -15.44 11.40
CA HIS A 86 -18.43 -15.03 12.66
C HIS A 86 -19.89 -14.59 12.47
N CYS A 87 -20.21 -13.94 11.36
CA CYS A 87 -21.56 -13.54 10.96
C CYS A 87 -22.40 -14.70 10.36
N GLY A 88 -21.89 -15.93 10.31
CA GLY A 88 -22.62 -17.09 9.83
C GLY A 88 -22.59 -17.33 8.32
N LEU A 89 -21.81 -16.57 7.55
CA LEU A 89 -21.68 -16.81 6.11
C LEU A 89 -20.93 -18.13 5.84
N THR A 90 -21.34 -18.82 4.78
CA THR A 90 -20.65 -20.04 4.31
C THR A 90 -19.38 -19.68 3.54
N ASN A 91 -18.43 -20.61 3.43
CA ASN A 91 -17.22 -20.43 2.63
C ASN A 91 -17.54 -20.13 1.16
N GLN A 92 -18.60 -20.77 0.62
CA GLN A 92 -19.03 -20.54 -0.76
C GLN A 92 -19.55 -19.12 -0.99
N GLN A 93 -20.33 -18.58 -0.05
CA GLN A 93 -20.80 -17.17 -0.12
C GLN A 93 -19.63 -16.19 -0.07
N ILE A 94 -18.65 -16.45 0.81
CA ILE A 94 -17.44 -15.64 0.92
C ILE A 94 -16.63 -15.69 -0.38
N GLN A 95 -16.43 -16.89 -0.95
CA GLN A 95 -15.72 -17.04 -2.21
C GLN A 95 -16.44 -16.31 -3.36
N SER A 96 -17.76 -16.45 -3.48
CA SER A 96 -18.55 -15.74 -4.50
C SER A 96 -18.42 -14.21 -4.38
N ALA A 97 -18.30 -13.69 -3.15
CA ALA A 97 -18.03 -12.27 -2.93
C ALA A 97 -16.62 -11.88 -3.40
N PHE A 98 -15.59 -12.69 -3.13
CA PHE A 98 -14.23 -12.45 -3.61
C PHE A 98 -14.13 -12.51 -5.14
N ASP A 99 -14.87 -13.39 -5.81
CA ASP A 99 -14.89 -13.53 -7.27
C ASP A 99 -15.38 -12.26 -7.97
N THR A 100 -16.32 -11.56 -7.35
CA THR A 100 -16.93 -10.34 -7.89
C THR A 100 -16.29 -9.05 -7.41
N PHE A 101 -15.42 -9.11 -6.40
CA PHE A 101 -14.77 -7.95 -5.82
C PHE A 101 -13.71 -7.36 -6.75
N LYS A 102 -13.89 -6.10 -7.15
CA LYS A 102 -13.01 -5.41 -8.11
C LYS A 102 -11.93 -4.55 -7.47
N GLY A 103 -11.75 -4.68 -6.15
CA GLY A 103 -10.79 -3.86 -5.39
C GLY A 103 -11.42 -2.57 -4.85
N VAL A 104 -10.58 -1.75 -4.25
CA VAL A 104 -10.93 -0.45 -3.66
C VAL A 104 -10.30 0.66 -4.49
N LYS A 105 -11.06 1.73 -4.75
CA LYS A 105 -10.52 2.93 -5.41
C LYS A 105 -9.29 3.44 -4.68
N ARG A 106 -8.30 3.90 -5.44
CA ARG A 106 -7.04 4.40 -4.92
C ARG A 106 -6.25 3.38 -4.09
N ARG A 107 -6.36 2.09 -4.42
CA ARG A 107 -5.55 0.99 -3.90
C ARG A 107 -5.04 0.18 -5.08
N MET A 108 -3.83 0.49 -5.54
CA MET A 108 -3.24 -0.03 -6.79
C MET A 108 -4.21 0.13 -7.99
N GLU A 109 -4.99 1.23 -8.00
CA GLU A 109 -5.98 1.51 -9.04
C GLU A 109 -5.28 1.94 -10.32
N ILE A 110 -5.46 1.19 -11.42
CA ILE A 110 -4.96 1.59 -12.73
C ILE A 110 -5.82 2.76 -13.22
N ARG A 111 -5.20 3.92 -13.40
CA ARG A 111 -5.85 5.14 -13.90
C ARG A 111 -5.88 5.21 -15.42
N GLY A 112 -4.96 4.54 -16.07
CA GLY A 112 -4.85 4.44 -17.51
C GLY A 112 -3.53 3.86 -17.97
N VAL A 113 -3.46 3.64 -19.29
CA VAL A 113 -2.24 3.22 -19.98
C VAL A 113 -2.10 4.11 -21.22
N GLU A 114 -0.99 4.88 -21.29
CA GLU A 114 -0.70 5.75 -22.43
C GLU A 114 0.75 5.57 -22.87
N SER A 115 0.98 5.48 -24.17
CA SER A 115 2.28 5.21 -24.76
C SER A 115 2.97 3.96 -24.17
N GLY A 116 2.18 2.95 -23.76
CA GLY A 116 2.65 1.74 -23.09
C GLY A 116 3.05 1.90 -21.63
N VAL A 117 2.85 3.07 -21.02
CA VAL A 117 3.12 3.35 -19.61
C VAL A 117 1.85 3.16 -18.79
N VAL A 118 1.93 2.31 -17.76
CA VAL A 118 0.81 2.09 -16.82
C VAL A 118 0.87 3.12 -15.70
N VAL A 119 -0.20 3.89 -15.49
CA VAL A 119 -0.30 4.88 -14.41
C VAL A 119 -1.25 4.37 -13.34
N ILE A 120 -0.76 4.30 -12.09
CA ILE A 120 -1.45 3.72 -10.93
C ILE A 120 -1.60 4.75 -9.83
N ASP A 121 -2.79 4.80 -9.21
CA ASP A 121 -3.10 5.59 -8.00
C ASP A 121 -3.10 4.69 -6.77
N ASP A 122 -2.33 5.06 -5.74
CA ASP A 122 -2.36 4.40 -4.45
C ASP A 122 -2.43 5.42 -3.30
N PHE A 123 -3.34 5.19 -2.37
CA PHE A 123 -3.53 6.04 -1.18
C PHE A 123 -2.45 5.83 -0.11
N GLY A 124 -1.54 4.88 -0.31
CA GLY A 124 -0.46 4.55 0.62
C GLY A 124 0.41 5.77 0.93
N HIS A 125 0.57 6.09 2.19
CA HIS A 125 1.43 7.18 2.66
C HIS A 125 2.25 6.78 3.91
N HIS A 126 1.95 5.64 4.54
CA HIS A 126 2.76 5.06 5.60
C HIS A 126 3.86 4.18 4.97
N PRO A 127 5.10 4.15 5.52
CA PRO A 127 6.20 3.34 4.95
C PRO A 127 5.83 1.87 4.72
N THR A 128 5.11 1.26 5.67
CA THR A 128 4.61 -0.12 5.51
C THR A 128 3.69 -0.27 4.30
N ALA A 129 2.72 0.64 4.13
CA ALA A 129 1.78 0.58 3.00
C ALA A 129 2.50 0.77 1.65
N ILE A 130 3.45 1.71 1.59
CA ILE A 130 4.27 1.94 0.39
C ILE A 130 5.06 0.66 0.06
N ARG A 131 5.77 0.09 1.03
CA ARG A 131 6.55 -1.15 0.83
C ARG A 131 5.70 -2.30 0.33
N GLU A 132 4.54 -2.54 0.94
CA GLU A 132 3.63 -3.61 0.56
C GLU A 132 3.07 -3.40 -0.87
N THR A 133 2.70 -2.17 -1.21
CA THR A 133 2.24 -1.83 -2.57
C THR A 133 3.37 -2.00 -3.59
N VAL A 134 4.57 -1.50 -3.32
CA VAL A 134 5.73 -1.65 -4.20
C VAL A 134 6.06 -3.14 -4.42
N SER A 135 6.03 -3.95 -3.36
CA SER A 135 6.24 -5.40 -3.44
C SER A 135 5.16 -6.09 -4.29
N ALA A 136 3.90 -5.71 -4.13
CA ALA A 136 2.79 -6.26 -4.93
C ALA A 136 2.89 -5.83 -6.40
N LEU A 137 3.31 -4.60 -6.68
CA LEU A 137 3.55 -4.12 -8.04
C LEU A 137 4.71 -4.88 -8.71
N ARG A 138 5.75 -5.20 -7.95
CA ARG A 138 6.86 -6.01 -8.46
C ARG A 138 6.42 -7.43 -8.84
N LEU A 139 5.51 -8.02 -8.05
CA LEU A 139 4.89 -9.31 -8.41
C LEU A 139 4.00 -9.19 -9.67
N LYS A 140 3.25 -8.09 -9.78
CA LYS A 140 2.34 -7.87 -10.91
C LYS A 140 3.06 -7.55 -12.20
N TYR A 141 4.18 -6.82 -12.11
CA TYR A 141 4.97 -6.33 -13.24
C TYR A 141 6.46 -6.68 -13.06
N PRO A 142 6.84 -7.96 -13.11
CA PRO A 142 8.19 -8.42 -12.71
C PRO A 142 9.32 -7.83 -13.56
N SER A 143 9.07 -7.57 -14.85
CA SER A 143 10.07 -7.06 -15.79
C SER A 143 9.96 -5.56 -16.06
N ALA A 144 8.95 -4.87 -15.51
CA ALA A 144 8.76 -3.45 -15.72
C ALA A 144 9.75 -2.62 -14.89
N ARG A 145 10.16 -1.46 -15.40
CA ARG A 145 10.78 -0.45 -14.55
C ARG A 145 9.67 0.22 -13.73
N LEU A 146 9.82 0.21 -12.41
CA LEU A 146 8.83 0.72 -11.46
C LEU A 146 9.25 2.10 -10.95
N TRP A 147 8.43 3.09 -11.24
CA TRP A 147 8.52 4.47 -10.76
C TRP A 147 7.60 4.66 -9.58
N ALA A 148 8.13 5.09 -8.43
CA ALA A 148 7.36 5.46 -7.25
C ALA A 148 7.37 6.98 -7.10
N VAL A 149 6.20 7.61 -7.25
CA VAL A 149 6.03 9.06 -7.03
C VAL A 149 5.34 9.26 -5.70
N PHE A 150 5.94 9.99 -4.77
CA PHE A 150 5.42 10.14 -3.41
C PHE A 150 5.14 11.59 -3.05
N GLU A 151 3.91 11.87 -2.58
CA GLU A 151 3.50 13.16 -2.02
C GLU A 151 3.46 13.08 -0.48
N PRO A 152 4.44 13.66 0.24
CA PRO A 152 4.42 13.77 1.71
C PRO A 152 3.44 14.85 2.16
N ARG A 153 2.16 14.51 2.38
CA ARG A 153 1.09 15.48 2.62
C ARG A 153 0.48 15.46 4.02
N THR A 154 0.40 14.28 4.66
CA THR A 154 -0.24 14.16 5.98
C THR A 154 0.57 14.84 7.08
N ASN A 155 -0.08 15.14 8.22
CA ASN A 155 0.64 15.67 9.38
C ASN A 155 1.80 14.77 9.82
N THR A 156 1.70 13.45 9.61
CA THR A 156 2.77 12.51 9.96
C THR A 156 3.86 12.47 8.91
N THR A 157 3.50 12.41 7.61
CA THR A 157 4.49 12.29 6.52
C THR A 157 5.25 13.58 6.24
N ARG A 158 4.71 14.74 6.63
CA ARG A 158 5.44 16.02 6.60
C ARG A 158 6.45 16.16 7.74
N ARG A 159 6.35 15.27 8.73
CA ARG A 159 7.23 15.24 9.88
C ARG A 159 8.33 14.19 9.74
N ARG A 160 9.38 14.37 10.51
CA ARG A 160 10.54 13.50 10.60
C ARG A 160 10.24 12.08 11.10
N VAL A 161 9.02 11.80 11.55
CA VAL A 161 8.60 10.53 12.15
C VAL A 161 8.98 9.31 11.31
N PHE A 162 8.91 9.42 9.98
CA PHE A 162 9.23 8.34 9.05
C PHE A 162 10.52 8.55 8.25
N GLN A 163 11.33 9.56 8.60
CA GLN A 163 12.53 9.90 7.84
C GLN A 163 13.41 8.68 7.56
N ASP A 164 13.71 7.89 8.59
CA ASP A 164 14.63 6.77 8.50
C ASP A 164 13.98 5.48 7.97
N GLN A 165 12.64 5.44 7.90
CA GLN A 165 11.89 4.27 7.41
C GLN A 165 11.54 4.38 5.92
N LEU A 166 11.40 5.61 5.40
CA LEU A 166 10.97 5.86 4.03
C LEU A 166 11.94 5.29 2.97
N PRO A 167 13.29 5.40 3.09
CA PRO A 167 14.19 4.81 2.10
C PRO A 167 13.93 3.32 1.92
N GLY A 168 13.79 2.57 3.02
CA GLY A 168 13.51 1.13 3.01
C GLY A 168 12.15 0.78 2.37
N ALA A 169 11.18 1.69 2.43
CA ALA A 169 9.86 1.47 1.84
C ALA A 169 9.88 1.47 0.30
N PHE A 170 10.83 2.17 -0.32
CA PHE A 170 10.94 2.28 -1.78
C PHE A 170 11.92 1.29 -2.41
N MET A 171 12.55 0.40 -1.65
CA MET A 171 13.62 -0.48 -2.17
C MET A 171 13.21 -1.37 -3.34
N GLY A 172 11.94 -1.71 -3.47
CA GLY A 172 11.41 -2.48 -4.61
C GLY A 172 11.17 -1.64 -5.89
N ALA A 173 11.20 -0.30 -5.81
CA ALA A 173 11.11 0.57 -6.98
C ALA A 173 12.50 0.76 -7.64
N ASP A 174 12.52 1.06 -8.95
CA ASP A 174 13.75 1.38 -9.67
C ASP A 174 14.04 2.89 -9.61
N PHE A 175 12.99 3.71 -9.65
CA PHE A 175 13.06 5.16 -9.61
C PHE A 175 12.09 5.70 -8.57
N VAL A 176 12.54 6.72 -7.83
CA VAL A 176 11.73 7.37 -6.78
C VAL A 176 11.68 8.87 -7.03
N VAL A 177 10.47 9.43 -7.06
CA VAL A 177 10.26 10.87 -7.16
C VAL A 177 9.55 11.35 -5.91
N ILE A 178 10.19 12.25 -5.18
CA ILE A 178 9.62 12.88 -3.99
C ILE A 178 9.10 14.25 -4.38
N ALA A 179 7.82 14.50 -4.13
CA ALA A 179 7.23 15.81 -4.35
C ALA A 179 7.60 16.78 -3.23
N GLN A 180 7.59 18.06 -3.54
CA GLN A 180 7.74 19.11 -2.54
C GLN A 180 6.71 18.93 -1.42
N VAL A 181 7.18 19.09 -0.20
CA VAL A 181 6.35 18.95 1.00
C VAL A 181 5.56 20.25 1.22
N ASP A 182 4.25 20.19 1.00
CA ASP A 182 3.36 21.34 1.22
C ASP A 182 3.35 21.76 2.69
N ARG A 183 3.27 23.09 2.93
CA ARG A 183 3.16 23.70 4.26
C ARG A 183 4.25 23.24 5.26
N LEU A 184 5.42 22.87 4.78
CA LEU A 184 6.54 22.47 5.62
C LEU A 184 6.97 23.59 6.57
N ALA A 185 6.87 24.85 6.13
CA ALA A 185 7.21 26.03 6.92
C ALA A 185 6.36 26.20 8.19
N MET A 186 5.17 25.59 8.25
CA MET A 186 4.29 25.63 9.43
C MET A 186 4.75 24.70 10.58
N LEU A 187 5.76 23.86 10.35
CA LEU A 187 6.31 22.96 11.35
C LEU A 187 7.65 23.50 11.88
N PRO A 188 8.00 23.24 13.16
CA PRO A 188 9.35 23.46 13.66
C PRO A 188 10.39 22.74 12.81
N VAL A 189 11.53 23.36 12.55
CA VAL A 189 12.55 22.86 11.63
C VAL A 189 13.01 21.46 12.00
N GLU A 190 13.22 21.21 13.28
CA GLU A 190 13.67 19.92 13.83
C GLU A 190 12.65 18.78 13.68
N GLN A 191 11.39 19.12 13.44
CA GLN A 191 10.31 18.14 13.24
C GLN A 191 10.01 17.86 11.77
N ARG A 192 10.60 18.60 10.84
CA ARG A 192 10.29 18.49 9.40
C ARG A 192 10.89 17.25 8.80
N LEU A 193 10.15 16.62 7.89
CA LEU A 193 10.76 15.71 6.92
C LEU A 193 11.81 16.51 6.13
N ASN A 194 12.97 15.93 5.92
CA ASN A 194 14.01 16.45 5.05
C ASN A 194 14.01 15.64 3.73
N PRO A 195 13.38 16.15 2.66
CA PRO A 195 13.29 15.43 1.40
C PRO A 195 14.62 15.29 0.68
N GLU A 196 15.53 16.25 0.82
CA GLU A 196 16.88 16.19 0.25
C GLU A 196 17.68 15.04 0.91
N LYS A 197 17.60 14.92 2.25
CA LYS A 197 18.19 13.78 2.95
C LYS A 197 17.57 12.46 2.51
N LEU A 198 16.23 12.39 2.32
CA LEU A 198 15.55 11.19 1.84
C LEU A 198 16.10 10.78 0.46
N VAL A 199 16.28 11.73 -0.46
CA VAL A 199 16.86 11.46 -1.78
C VAL A 199 18.31 11.01 -1.65
N ALA A 200 19.11 11.64 -0.79
CA ALA A 200 20.51 11.24 -0.54
C ALA A 200 20.59 9.81 0.03
N ASP A 201 19.73 9.46 0.97
CA ASP A 201 19.66 8.11 1.55
C ASP A 201 19.25 7.05 0.49
N LEU A 202 18.32 7.39 -0.42
CA LEU A 202 17.93 6.54 -1.54
C LEU A 202 19.10 6.34 -2.52
N HIS A 203 19.83 7.40 -2.86
CA HIS A 203 21.04 7.31 -3.70
C HIS A 203 22.11 6.43 -3.05
N ALA A 204 22.35 6.59 -1.75
CA ALA A 204 23.29 5.75 -0.99
C ALA A 204 22.89 4.28 -0.98
N ALA A 205 21.56 3.99 -1.08
CA ALA A 205 21.02 2.65 -1.23
C ALA A 205 20.97 2.16 -2.69
N GLY A 206 21.59 2.89 -3.64
CA GLY A 206 21.68 2.50 -5.05
C GLY A 206 20.41 2.77 -5.85
N LYS A 207 19.48 3.63 -5.37
CA LYS A 207 18.25 3.97 -6.08
C LYS A 207 18.39 5.31 -6.81
N ALA A 208 17.87 5.37 -8.04
CA ALA A 208 17.71 6.65 -8.72
C ALA A 208 16.55 7.42 -8.08
N ALA A 209 16.82 8.59 -7.53
CA ALA A 209 15.81 9.40 -6.85
C ALA A 209 15.92 10.89 -7.21
N ALA A 210 14.78 11.59 -7.15
CA ALA A 210 14.71 13.03 -7.39
C ALA A 210 13.72 13.69 -6.42
N TYR A 211 14.04 14.90 -5.97
CA TYR A 211 13.13 15.79 -5.26
C TYR A 211 12.71 16.91 -6.21
N LEU A 212 11.40 17.07 -6.43
CA LEU A 212 10.88 17.99 -7.44
C LEU A 212 9.89 18.99 -6.82
N PRO A 213 9.90 20.26 -7.28
CA PRO A 213 9.22 21.36 -6.60
C PRO A 213 7.69 21.34 -6.76
N ASP A 214 7.17 20.78 -7.85
CA ASP A 214 5.75 20.83 -8.16
C ASP A 214 5.32 19.70 -9.12
N VAL A 215 4.03 19.59 -9.34
CA VAL A 215 3.43 18.56 -10.20
C VAL A 215 3.86 18.71 -11.66
N GLU A 216 4.04 19.94 -12.15
CA GLU A 216 4.48 20.17 -13.54
C GLU A 216 5.92 19.65 -13.76
N ALA A 217 6.82 19.95 -12.83
CA ALA A 217 8.19 19.44 -12.85
C ALA A 217 8.21 17.90 -12.77
N ILE A 218 7.35 17.31 -11.94
CA ILE A 218 7.21 15.84 -11.84
C ILE A 218 6.74 15.25 -13.16
N ILE A 219 5.70 15.80 -13.77
CA ILE A 219 5.17 15.33 -15.06
C ILE A 219 6.23 15.48 -16.15
N ALA A 220 6.91 16.64 -16.24
CA ALA A 220 7.96 16.86 -17.22
C ALA A 220 9.12 15.85 -17.05
N HIS A 221 9.52 15.59 -15.80
CA HIS A 221 10.54 14.59 -15.48
C HIS A 221 10.11 13.18 -15.90
N LEU A 222 8.88 12.76 -15.56
CA LEU A 222 8.35 11.45 -15.92
C LEU A 222 8.27 11.31 -17.45
N VAL A 223 7.60 12.24 -18.15
CA VAL A 223 7.46 12.21 -19.62
C VAL A 223 8.80 12.09 -20.32
N LYS A 224 9.84 12.77 -19.84
CA LYS A 224 11.20 12.69 -20.40
C LYS A 224 11.85 11.31 -20.22
N ASN A 225 11.60 10.63 -19.12
CA ASN A 225 12.41 9.49 -18.68
C ASN A 225 11.68 8.13 -18.77
N VAL A 226 10.33 8.12 -18.78
CA VAL A 226 9.57 6.87 -18.91
C VAL A 226 9.55 6.36 -20.35
N GLN A 227 9.42 5.06 -20.48
CA GLN A 227 9.31 4.38 -21.77
C GLN A 227 8.18 3.35 -21.74
N GLY A 228 7.77 2.86 -22.91
CA GLY A 228 6.77 1.80 -23.01
C GLY A 228 7.19 0.58 -22.18
N GLY A 229 6.24 0.04 -21.42
CA GLY A 229 6.47 -1.04 -20.47
C GLY A 229 6.75 -0.59 -19.03
N ASP A 230 6.94 0.71 -18.79
CA ASP A 230 7.12 1.24 -17.42
C ASP A 230 5.79 1.26 -16.63
N VAL A 231 5.92 1.20 -15.31
CA VAL A 231 4.81 1.36 -14.37
C VAL A 231 5.10 2.56 -13.46
N VAL A 232 4.21 3.53 -13.45
CA VAL A 232 4.28 4.71 -12.58
C VAL A 232 3.21 4.59 -11.49
N CYS A 233 3.62 4.36 -10.25
CA CYS A 233 2.73 4.34 -9.09
C CYS A 233 2.83 5.66 -8.32
N ILE A 234 1.71 6.34 -8.16
CA ILE A 234 1.60 7.62 -7.48
C ILE A 234 0.99 7.40 -6.10
N PHE A 235 1.79 7.64 -5.07
CA PHE A 235 1.42 7.52 -3.66
C PHE A 235 0.99 8.88 -3.13
N SER A 236 -0.31 9.07 -2.96
CA SER A 236 -0.88 10.30 -2.42
C SER A 236 -2.18 10.04 -1.70
N ASN A 237 -2.41 10.70 -0.57
CA ASN A 237 -3.71 10.71 0.11
C ASN A 237 -4.54 11.97 -0.19
N GLY A 238 -4.11 12.79 -1.14
CA GLY A 238 -4.78 14.01 -1.61
C GLY A 238 -5.20 13.94 -3.07
N ALA A 239 -5.60 15.06 -3.61
CA ALA A 239 -5.91 15.22 -5.04
C ALA A 239 -4.63 15.30 -5.90
N PHE A 240 -3.53 15.70 -5.30
CA PHE A 240 -2.21 15.87 -5.93
C PHE A 240 -2.31 16.58 -7.30
N ASP A 241 -3.04 17.67 -7.32
CA ASP A 241 -3.27 18.51 -8.50
C ASP A 241 -3.65 17.69 -9.77
N ASN A 242 -4.47 16.65 -9.60
CA ASN A 242 -4.90 15.74 -10.67
C ASN A 242 -3.76 15.14 -11.51
N ILE A 243 -2.59 14.92 -10.90
CA ILE A 243 -1.37 14.45 -11.56
C ILE A 243 -1.61 13.24 -12.47
N HIS A 244 -2.49 12.30 -12.09
CA HIS A 244 -2.77 11.10 -12.88
C HIS A 244 -3.32 11.45 -14.27
N SER A 245 -4.38 12.25 -14.33
CA SER A 245 -5.03 12.65 -15.58
C SER A 245 -4.11 13.54 -16.42
N ARG A 246 -3.37 14.45 -15.77
CA ARG A 246 -2.40 15.33 -16.44
C ARG A 246 -1.23 14.55 -17.03
N LEU A 247 -0.70 13.57 -16.29
CA LEU A 247 0.37 12.70 -16.77
C LEU A 247 -0.10 11.87 -17.97
N LEU A 248 -1.28 11.23 -17.88
CA LEU A 248 -1.85 10.46 -18.99
C LEU A 248 -2.03 11.33 -20.23
N ALA A 249 -2.59 12.53 -20.11
CA ALA A 249 -2.75 13.47 -21.23
C ALA A 249 -1.42 13.86 -21.87
N ARG A 250 -0.36 14.06 -21.08
CA ARG A 250 0.99 14.40 -21.60
C ARG A 250 1.67 13.18 -22.25
N LEU A 251 1.43 11.98 -21.77
CA LEU A 251 1.93 10.73 -22.38
C LEU A 251 1.23 10.43 -23.71
N ALA A 252 -0.07 10.71 -23.83
CA ALA A 252 -0.82 10.53 -25.08
C ALA A 252 -0.31 11.42 -26.23
N GLY A 253 0.31 12.55 -25.91
CA GLY A 253 0.93 13.48 -26.89
C GLY A 253 2.41 13.21 -27.17
N LYS A 254 2.99 12.13 -26.63
CA LYS A 254 4.37 11.71 -26.81
C LYS A 254 4.49 10.72 -27.98
#